data_c69c8abf75bbc11940173127a0e34956
#
_entry.id   c69c8abf75bbc11940173127a0e34956
#
_cell.length_a   1.000
_cell.length_b   1.000
_cell.length_c   1.000
_cell.angle_alpha   90.00
_cell.angle_beta   90.00
_cell.angle_gamma   90.00
#
_symmetry.space_group_name_H-M   'P 1'
#
loop_
_entity.id
_entity.type
_entity.pdbx_description
1 polymer ?
#
loop_
_entity_poly.entity_id
_entity_poly.type
_entity_poly.pdbx_seq_one_letter_code
_entity_poly.pdbx_strand_id
1 'polypeptide(L)'
;MKLNSTKHSILVSMCILICQGKKHYATIGPSVFLALLQKHHKTEIKERWLFSCLRTLEDNKLMTRIKRYSKDTDGNPKQLPSCFALTLKGAYYLYKKGVTLARGLIDKIKSWLKRRDNRPPEKEQLLPEFTPQEASKNLIKLRELMATIGG
;
A
#
# COMPACT_ATOMS: atom_id res chain seq x y z
N MET A 1 -17.17 16.81 3.12
CA MET A 1 -16.78 16.30 1.79
C MET A 1 -17.81 15.27 1.34
N LYS A 2 -18.35 15.45 0.16
CA LYS A 2 -19.21 14.44 -0.49
C LYS A 2 -18.42 13.75 -1.59
N LEU A 3 -18.26 12.45 -1.48
CA LEU A 3 -17.76 11.61 -2.55
C LEU A 3 -18.91 11.16 -3.44
N ASN A 4 -18.66 10.99 -4.74
CA ASN A 4 -19.63 10.34 -5.62
C ASN A 4 -19.76 8.84 -5.26
N SER A 5 -20.81 8.19 -5.72
CA SER A 5 -21.09 6.79 -5.37
C SER A 5 -19.97 5.84 -5.78
N THR A 6 -19.32 6.07 -6.92
CA THR A 6 -18.19 5.25 -7.40
C THR A 6 -17.00 5.31 -6.44
N LYS A 7 -16.59 6.49 -6.02
CA LYS A 7 -15.48 6.67 -5.07
C LYS A 7 -15.80 6.09 -3.71
N HIS A 8 -17.03 6.25 -3.26
CA HIS A 8 -17.52 5.63 -2.02
C HIS A 8 -17.46 4.10 -2.12
N SER A 9 -17.93 3.51 -3.22
CA SER A 9 -17.87 2.06 -3.46
C SER A 9 -16.42 1.54 -3.50
N ILE A 10 -15.50 2.29 -4.06
CA ILE A 10 -14.07 1.96 -4.05
C ILE A 10 -13.53 1.90 -2.61
N LEU A 11 -13.82 2.89 -1.79
CA LEU A 11 -13.39 2.89 -0.38
C LEU A 11 -14.01 1.75 0.42
N VAL A 12 -15.28 1.45 0.20
CA VAL A 12 -15.97 0.32 0.86
C VAL A 12 -15.33 -1.00 0.46
N SER A 13 -15.05 -1.20 -0.83
CA SER A 13 -14.39 -2.41 -1.33
C SER A 13 -13.00 -2.59 -0.72
N MET A 14 -12.23 -1.52 -0.60
CA MET A 14 -10.94 -1.55 0.08
C MET A 14 -11.08 -1.90 1.56
N CYS A 15 -12.05 -1.32 2.24
CA CYS A 15 -12.32 -1.62 3.64
C CYS A 15 -12.64 -3.10 3.85
N ILE A 16 -13.48 -3.68 3.00
CA ILE A 16 -13.82 -5.10 3.05
C ILE A 16 -12.58 -5.97 2.88
N LEU A 17 -11.76 -5.70 1.89
CA LEU A 17 -10.54 -6.47 1.61
C LEU A 17 -9.52 -6.39 2.73
N ILE A 18 -9.32 -5.21 3.29
CA ILE A 18 -8.39 -5.01 4.40
C ILE A 18 -8.90 -5.72 5.66
N CYS A 19 -10.21 -5.67 5.91
CA CYS A 19 -10.81 -6.35 7.07
C CYS A 19 -10.79 -7.86 6.96
N GLN A 20 -10.84 -8.42 5.76
CA GLN A 20 -10.69 -9.86 5.52
C GLN A 20 -9.27 -10.36 5.75
N GLY A 21 -8.27 -9.49 5.61
CA GLY A 21 -6.87 -9.80 5.84
C GLY A 21 -6.42 -9.57 7.28
N LYS A 22 -5.23 -10.05 7.61
CA LYS A 22 -4.60 -9.82 8.91
C LYS A 22 -3.85 -8.47 8.99
N LYS A 23 -3.59 -7.86 7.85
CA LYS A 23 -2.82 -6.62 7.73
C LYS A 23 -3.75 -5.42 7.64
N HIS A 24 -3.22 -4.24 7.84
CA HIS A 24 -3.94 -2.97 7.68
C HIS A 24 -3.92 -2.43 6.24
N TYR A 25 -3.45 -3.22 5.30
CA TYR A 25 -3.39 -2.90 3.87
C TYR A 25 -3.76 -4.13 3.03
N ALA A 26 -4.11 -3.89 1.78
CA ALA A 26 -4.38 -4.94 0.79
C ALA A 26 -3.53 -4.74 -0.46
N THR A 27 -3.14 -5.84 -1.08
CA THR A 27 -2.41 -5.83 -2.35
C THR A 27 -3.35 -6.32 -3.44
N ILE A 28 -3.71 -5.44 -4.37
CA ILE A 28 -4.75 -5.72 -5.36
C ILE A 28 -4.32 -5.19 -6.74
N GLY A 29 -4.50 -6.02 -7.76
CA GLY A 29 -4.39 -5.60 -9.15
C GLY A 29 -5.65 -4.87 -9.64
N PRO A 30 -5.55 -4.07 -10.73
CA PRO A 30 -6.69 -3.32 -11.25
C PRO A 30 -7.86 -4.20 -11.68
N SER A 31 -7.59 -5.32 -12.34
CA SER A 31 -8.62 -6.27 -12.80
C SER A 31 -9.42 -6.87 -11.65
N VAL A 32 -8.75 -7.22 -10.56
CA VAL A 32 -9.40 -7.74 -9.35
C VAL A 32 -10.26 -6.66 -8.71
N PHE A 33 -9.77 -5.43 -8.68
CA PHE A 33 -10.52 -4.29 -8.14
C PHE A 33 -11.81 -4.03 -8.91
N LEU A 34 -11.73 -4.03 -10.24
CA LEU A 34 -12.89 -3.87 -11.12
C LEU A 34 -13.91 -5.00 -10.94
N ALA A 35 -13.44 -6.24 -10.81
CA ALA A 35 -14.30 -7.41 -10.56
C ALA A 35 -15.02 -7.30 -9.21
N LEU A 36 -14.36 -6.81 -8.17
CA LEU A 36 -14.96 -6.59 -6.86
C LEU A 36 -16.02 -5.49 -6.87
N LEU A 37 -15.77 -4.40 -7.58
CA LEU A 37 -16.74 -3.32 -7.75
C LEU A 37 -18.00 -3.82 -8.45
N GLN A 38 -17.86 -4.63 -9.48
CA GLN A 38 -19.00 -5.22 -10.19
C GLN A 38 -19.76 -6.19 -9.29
N LYS A 39 -19.06 -7.06 -8.58
CA LYS A 39 -19.67 -8.10 -7.73
C LYS A 39 -20.43 -7.52 -6.53
N HIS A 40 -19.84 -6.58 -5.82
CA HIS A 40 -20.39 -6.07 -4.56
C HIS A 40 -21.25 -4.81 -4.72
N HIS A 41 -20.98 -4.00 -5.72
CA HIS A 41 -21.62 -2.71 -5.91
C HIS A 41 -22.36 -2.57 -7.24
N LYS A 42 -22.32 -3.62 -8.07
CA LYS A 42 -22.88 -3.60 -9.44
C LYS A 42 -22.40 -2.39 -10.25
N THR A 43 -21.19 -1.93 -9.94
CA THR A 43 -20.57 -0.77 -10.59
C THR A 43 -19.60 -1.26 -11.65
N GLU A 44 -19.87 -0.92 -12.90
CA GLU A 44 -19.02 -1.22 -14.03
C GLU A 44 -18.33 0.06 -14.50
N ILE A 45 -17.01 0.11 -14.38
CA ILE A 45 -16.19 1.25 -14.79
C ILE A 45 -14.98 0.77 -15.56
N LYS A 46 -14.44 1.66 -16.40
CA LYS A 46 -13.18 1.40 -17.11
C LYS A 46 -11.98 1.58 -16.17
N GLU A 47 -10.91 0.86 -16.42
CA GLU A 47 -9.66 0.92 -15.66
C GLU A 47 -9.12 2.36 -15.55
N ARG A 48 -9.16 3.12 -16.63
CA ARG A 48 -8.75 4.53 -16.64
C ARG A 48 -9.52 5.38 -15.62
N TRP A 49 -10.83 5.14 -15.53
CA TRP A 49 -11.69 5.84 -14.57
C TRP A 49 -11.40 5.40 -13.13
N LEU A 50 -11.10 4.12 -12.92
CA LEU A 50 -10.65 3.61 -11.63
C LEU A 50 -9.40 4.35 -11.15
N PHE A 51 -8.38 4.47 -11.98
CA PHE A 51 -7.15 5.19 -11.63
C PHE A 51 -7.40 6.67 -11.34
N SER A 52 -8.29 7.32 -12.08
CA SER A 52 -8.69 8.70 -11.82
C SER A 52 -9.36 8.83 -10.44
N CYS A 53 -10.26 7.92 -10.09
CA CYS A 53 -10.90 7.89 -8.78
C CYS A 53 -9.90 7.65 -7.64
N LEU A 54 -8.99 6.70 -7.83
CA LEU A 54 -7.93 6.40 -6.85
C LEU A 54 -7.03 7.62 -6.60
N ARG A 55 -6.65 8.32 -7.64
CA ARG A 55 -5.86 9.55 -7.53
C ARG A 55 -6.59 10.62 -6.73
N THR A 56 -7.87 10.84 -7.00
CA THR A 56 -8.70 11.79 -6.25
C THR A 56 -8.78 11.41 -4.76
N LEU A 57 -8.94 10.12 -4.45
CA LEU A 57 -8.98 9.63 -3.08
C LEU A 57 -7.63 9.81 -2.36
N GLU A 58 -6.52 9.62 -3.05
CA GLU A 58 -5.18 9.92 -2.53
C GLU A 58 -4.99 11.41 -2.25
N ASP A 59 -5.39 12.27 -3.18
CA ASP A 59 -5.30 13.72 -3.06
C ASP A 59 -6.10 14.24 -1.86
N ASN A 60 -7.24 13.63 -1.58
CA ASN A 60 -8.06 13.91 -0.41
C ASN A 60 -7.55 13.25 0.88
N LYS A 61 -6.45 12.53 0.83
CA LYS A 61 -5.83 11.83 1.96
C LYS A 61 -6.74 10.80 2.63
N LEU A 62 -7.66 10.20 1.87
CA LEU A 62 -8.53 9.15 2.35
C LEU A 62 -7.90 7.77 2.25
N MET A 63 -6.94 7.61 1.36
CA MET A 63 -6.19 6.38 1.16
C MET A 63 -4.74 6.68 0.78
N THR A 64 -3.91 5.66 0.89
CA THR A 64 -2.54 5.67 0.38
C THR A 64 -2.33 4.50 -0.56
N ARG A 65 -1.55 4.72 -1.59
CA ARG A 65 -1.17 3.68 -2.55
C ARG A 65 0.35 3.65 -2.69
N ILE A 66 0.91 2.48 -2.55
CA ILE A 66 2.34 2.25 -2.76
C ILE A 66 2.49 1.40 -4.02
N LYS A 67 3.09 1.96 -5.05
CA LYS A 67 3.44 1.23 -6.26
C LYS A 67 4.59 0.28 -5.95
N ARG A 68 4.48 -0.95 -6.45
CA ARG A 68 5.48 -1.98 -6.26
C ARG A 68 6.08 -2.37 -7.60
N TYR A 69 7.38 -2.60 -7.61
CA TYR A 69 8.10 -3.04 -8.78
C TYR A 69 8.99 -4.23 -8.43
N SER A 70 9.16 -5.15 -9.36
CA SER A 70 10.20 -6.17 -9.31
C SER A 70 10.98 -6.15 -10.61
N LYS A 71 12.10 -6.85 -10.66
CA LYS A 71 12.82 -7.11 -11.89
C LYS A 71 12.38 -8.47 -12.44
N ASP A 72 12.14 -8.54 -13.75
CA ASP A 72 11.94 -9.80 -14.43
C ASP A 72 13.27 -10.54 -14.63
N THR A 73 13.22 -11.70 -15.28
CA THR A 73 14.42 -12.51 -15.59
C THR A 73 15.44 -11.78 -16.46
N ASP A 74 15.00 -10.80 -17.26
CA ASP A 74 15.86 -10.00 -18.14
C ASP A 74 16.39 -8.72 -17.47
N GLY A 75 16.03 -8.50 -16.20
CA GLY A 75 16.43 -7.32 -15.43
C GLY A 75 15.59 -6.07 -15.67
N ASN A 76 14.51 -6.16 -16.48
CA ASN A 76 13.59 -5.06 -16.74
C ASN A 76 12.63 -4.85 -15.57
N PRO A 77 12.27 -3.58 -15.25
CA PRO A 77 11.31 -3.32 -14.19
C PRO A 77 9.92 -3.83 -14.58
N LYS A 78 9.35 -4.67 -13.73
CA LYS A 78 7.98 -5.19 -13.85
C LYS A 78 7.13 -4.61 -12.73
N GLN A 79 6.00 -4.02 -13.09
CA GLN A 79 5.07 -3.52 -12.10
C GLN A 79 4.31 -4.68 -11.44
N LEU A 80 4.35 -4.70 -10.11
CA LEU A 80 3.57 -5.61 -9.28
C LEU A 80 2.25 -4.94 -8.86
N PRO A 81 1.24 -5.73 -8.42
CA PRO A 81 0.04 -5.16 -7.82
C PRO A 81 0.39 -4.17 -6.70
N SER A 82 -0.24 -3.00 -6.71
CA SER A 82 0.00 -1.97 -5.72
C SER A 82 -0.57 -2.35 -4.35
N CYS A 83 0.07 -1.87 -3.29
CA CYS A 83 -0.49 -1.92 -1.94
C CYS A 83 -1.41 -0.73 -1.72
N PHE A 84 -2.59 -1.00 -1.20
CA PHE A 84 -3.58 0.01 -0.83
C PHE A 84 -3.85 -0.05 0.67
N ALA A 85 -3.85 1.10 1.30
CA ALA A 85 -4.22 1.25 2.69
C ALA A 85 -5.19 2.42 2.86
N LEU A 86 -6.17 2.27 3.73
CA LEU A 86 -7.01 3.38 4.14
C LEU A 86 -6.27 4.20 5.21
N THR A 87 -6.38 5.51 5.10
CA THR A 87 -5.92 6.40 6.16
C THR A 87 -6.94 6.39 7.31
N LEU A 88 -6.54 6.90 8.45
CA LEU A 88 -7.47 7.07 9.58
C LEU A 88 -8.65 7.98 9.18
N LYS A 89 -8.38 9.03 8.41
CA LYS A 89 -9.41 9.91 7.84
C LYS A 89 -10.39 9.16 6.94
N GLY A 90 -9.90 8.28 6.07
CA GLY A 90 -10.73 7.44 5.21
C GLY A 90 -11.60 6.47 6.00
N ALA A 91 -11.05 5.82 7.02
CA ALA A 91 -11.79 4.91 7.90
C ALA A 91 -12.88 5.65 8.70
N TYR A 92 -12.61 6.80 9.25
CA TYR A 92 -13.61 7.63 9.91
C TYR A 92 -14.69 8.12 8.95
N TYR A 93 -14.33 8.49 7.73
CA TYR A 93 -15.30 8.85 6.70
C TYR A 93 -16.30 7.72 6.46
N LEU A 94 -15.83 6.49 6.28
CA LEU A 94 -16.68 5.32 6.08
C LEU A 94 -17.53 5.01 7.32
N TYR A 95 -16.98 5.13 8.50
CA TYR A 95 -17.70 4.93 9.75
C TYR A 95 -18.87 5.91 9.89
N LYS A 96 -18.65 7.19 9.59
CA LYS A 96 -19.70 8.21 9.56
C LYS A 96 -20.79 7.95 8.52
N LYS A 97 -20.46 7.25 7.43
CA LYS A 97 -21.42 6.85 6.39
C LYS A 97 -22.15 5.55 6.70
N GLY A 98 -21.98 4.98 7.88
CA GLY A 98 -22.68 3.79 8.33
C GLY A 98 -22.00 2.47 7.98
N VAL A 99 -20.76 2.48 7.52
CA VAL A 99 -19.99 1.26 7.27
C VAL A 99 -19.44 0.72 8.59
N THR A 100 -20.11 -0.27 9.16
CA THR A 100 -19.75 -0.84 10.47
C THR A 100 -18.39 -1.51 10.51
N LEU A 101 -17.95 -2.11 9.40
CA LEU A 101 -16.61 -2.70 9.27
C LEU A 101 -15.47 -1.69 9.47
N ALA A 102 -15.73 -0.42 9.19
CA ALA A 102 -14.74 0.64 9.36
C ALA A 102 -14.31 0.84 10.81
N ARG A 103 -15.16 0.49 11.78
CA ARG A 103 -14.79 0.55 13.22
C ARG A 103 -13.62 -0.36 13.55
N GLY A 104 -13.67 -1.61 13.09
CA GLY A 104 -12.56 -2.56 13.27
C GLY A 104 -11.28 -2.11 12.57
N LEU A 105 -11.41 -1.49 11.40
CA LEU A 105 -10.29 -0.93 10.67
C LEU A 105 -9.66 0.27 11.39
N ILE A 106 -10.47 1.15 11.98
CA ILE A 106 -9.98 2.26 12.81
C ILE A 106 -9.12 1.73 13.96
N ASP A 107 -9.57 0.70 14.65
CA ASP A 107 -8.82 0.09 15.76
C ASP A 107 -7.51 -0.54 15.27
N LYS A 108 -7.51 -1.21 14.12
CA LYS A 108 -6.29 -1.76 13.49
C LYS A 108 -5.29 -0.66 13.14
N ILE A 109 -5.74 0.43 12.54
CA ILE A 109 -4.87 1.55 12.14
C ILE A 109 -4.28 2.22 13.38
N LYS A 110 -5.09 2.50 14.39
CA LYS A 110 -4.63 3.08 15.66
C LYS A 110 -3.60 2.20 16.36
N SER A 111 -3.82 0.90 16.40
CA SER A 111 -2.88 -0.06 16.99
C SER A 111 -1.57 -0.12 16.21
N TRP A 112 -1.63 -0.04 14.89
CA TRP A 112 -0.45 -0.01 14.05
C TRP A 112 0.36 1.28 14.24
N LEU A 113 -0.30 2.45 14.26
CA LEU A 113 0.35 3.74 14.52
C LEU A 113 1.02 3.78 15.89
N LYS A 114 0.34 3.28 16.92
CA LYS A 114 0.88 3.20 18.28
C LYS A 114 2.12 2.30 18.34
N ARG A 115 2.13 1.17 17.66
CA ARG A 115 3.30 0.29 17.57
C ARG A 115 4.46 0.94 16.82
N ARG A 116 4.17 1.73 15.80
CA ARG A 116 5.17 2.48 15.04
C ARG A 116 5.83 3.55 15.91
N ASP A 117 5.05 4.31 16.66
CA ASP A 117 5.55 5.39 17.53
C ASP A 117 6.36 4.84 18.72
N ASN A 118 6.05 3.63 19.18
CA ASN A 118 6.75 2.95 20.28
C ASN A 118 7.96 2.13 19.83
N ARG A 119 8.33 2.14 18.55
CA ARG A 119 9.56 1.47 18.10
C ARG A 119 10.78 2.20 18.63
N PRO A 120 11.76 1.48 19.21
CA PRO A 120 13.04 2.09 19.59
C PRO A 120 13.70 2.70 18.35
N PRO A 121 14.34 3.87 18.49
CA PRO A 121 14.99 4.55 17.35
C PRO A 121 16.04 3.68 16.65
N GLU A 122 16.63 2.71 17.35
CA GLU A 122 17.59 1.75 16.77
C GLU A 122 17.00 0.84 15.67
N LYS A 123 15.68 0.63 15.67
CA LYS A 123 15.02 -0.18 14.64
C LYS A 123 14.63 0.62 13.40
N GLU A 124 14.54 1.94 13.48
CA GLU A 124 14.43 2.80 12.31
C GLU A 124 15.77 2.90 11.55
N GLN A 125 16.87 2.57 12.21
CA GLN A 125 18.20 2.45 11.62
C GLN A 125 18.42 1.15 10.84
N LEU A 126 17.39 0.38 10.56
CA LEU A 126 17.46 -0.85 9.74
C LEU A 126 17.57 -0.59 8.22
N LEU A 127 17.50 0.67 7.79
CA LEU A 127 18.26 1.13 6.63
C LEU A 127 19.64 1.50 7.18
N PRO A 128 20.68 0.71 6.95
CA PRO A 128 22.00 1.10 7.39
C PRO A 128 22.29 2.43 6.72
N GLU A 129 22.36 3.48 7.50
CA GLU A 129 23.08 4.67 7.08
C GLU A 129 24.53 4.23 6.92
N PHE A 130 24.85 3.71 5.75
CA PHE A 130 26.22 3.43 5.42
C PHE A 130 26.95 4.77 5.44
N THR A 131 27.82 4.95 6.42
CA THR A 131 28.81 6.01 6.31
C THR A 131 29.56 5.80 4.98
N PRO A 132 29.99 6.85 4.29
CA PRO A 132 30.72 6.70 3.04
C PRO A 132 31.91 5.74 3.11
N GLN A 133 32.49 5.57 4.31
CA GLN A 133 33.57 4.62 4.58
C GLN A 133 33.09 3.18 4.61
N GLU A 134 31.94 2.88 5.18
CA GLU A 134 31.35 1.54 5.22
C GLU A 134 30.83 1.13 3.82
N ALA A 135 30.26 2.04 3.07
CA ALA A 135 29.87 1.82 1.69
C ALA A 135 31.09 1.47 0.82
N SER A 136 32.22 2.14 1.01
CA SER A 136 33.49 1.82 0.32
C SER A 136 34.03 0.44 0.70
N LYS A 137 34.00 0.07 1.97
CA LYS A 137 34.42 -1.26 2.45
C LYS A 137 33.54 -2.37 1.89
N ASN A 138 32.23 -2.15 1.85
CA ASN A 138 31.29 -3.13 1.31
C ASN A 138 31.44 -3.28 -0.21
N LEU A 139 31.74 -2.20 -0.92
CA LEU A 139 32.06 -2.24 -2.35
C LEU A 139 33.33 -3.01 -2.64
N ILE A 140 34.37 -2.86 -1.83
CA ILE A 140 35.64 -3.60 -1.95
C ILE A 140 35.39 -5.09 -1.69
N LYS A 141 34.66 -5.45 -0.63
CA LYS A 141 34.29 -6.85 -0.35
C LYS A 141 33.45 -7.46 -1.49
N LEU A 142 32.53 -6.70 -2.06
CA LEU A 142 31.72 -7.16 -3.19
C LEU A 142 32.58 -7.41 -4.43
N ARG A 143 33.54 -6.53 -4.72
CA ARG A 143 34.50 -6.69 -5.82
C ARG A 143 35.41 -7.90 -5.63
N GLU A 144 35.90 -8.14 -4.41
CA GLU A 144 36.71 -9.31 -4.09
C GLU A 144 35.89 -10.62 -4.23
N LEU A 145 34.64 -10.62 -3.80
CA LEU A 145 33.73 -11.75 -3.99
C LEU A 145 33.43 -12.02 -5.46
N MET A 146 33.23 -10.99 -6.25
CA MET A 146 33.00 -11.11 -7.70
C MET A 146 34.28 -11.57 -8.44
N ALA A 147 35.46 -11.16 -7.99
CA ALA A 147 36.72 -11.62 -8.53
C ALA A 147 37.01 -13.10 -8.24
N THR A 148 36.59 -13.60 -7.07
CA THR A 148 36.70 -15.03 -6.71
C THR A 148 35.66 -15.91 -7.43
N ILE A 149 34.53 -15.38 -7.81
CA ILE A 149 33.47 -16.11 -8.56
C ILE A 149 33.77 -16.08 -10.07
N GLY A 150 34.39 -15.01 -10.57
CA GLY A 150 34.71 -14.81 -11.99
C GLY A 150 36.04 -15.42 -12.45
N GLY A 151 36.74 -16.05 -11.54
CA GLY A 151 37.97 -16.81 -11.85
C GLY A 151 37.64 -18.27 -12.03
#